data_44be9ddf23a74ea40a567648ae0d39d7
#
_entry.id   44be9ddf23a74ea40a567648ae0d39d7
#
_cell.length_a   1.000
_cell.length_b   1.000
_cell.length_c   1.000
_cell.angle_alpha   90.00
_cell.angle_beta   90.00
_cell.angle_gamma   90.00
#
_symmetry.space_group_name_H-M   'P 1'
#
loop_
_entity.id
_entity.type
_entity.pdbx_description
1 polymer ?
#
loop_
_entity_poly.entity_id
_entity_poly.type
_entity_poly.pdbx_seq_one_letter_code
_entity_poly.pdbx_strand_id
1 'polypeptide(L)'
;MAKCRIGHTAEAKVLEALGVDMIDESEVLTPADPYYHVVKDDFTVPFVCGATSLGEAVRRIWEGSAMIRTKGEAGTGNVVAAMRHARLLQAEIAAVQASTKLEKIATRMVQKFFVLDEEAKGNLGESAGYNAFGKSRKDIESEVTEILGEIKKLGRLPVVTFTAGGIATPADAALMMQFGMDGIFVGSGIFKSEDPTTMAKAVVEATAHFEDAKLVGDVSRNLGESMPGLEESSLETKMAKRGN
;
A
#
# COMPACT_ATOMS: atom_id res chain seq x y z
N MET A 1 -2.72 -0.60 -15.27
CA MET A 1 -2.29 -1.39 -14.08
C MET A 1 -3.18 -2.61 -13.95
N ALA A 2 -2.60 -3.78 -13.74
CA ALA A 2 -3.33 -5.03 -13.51
C ALA A 2 -2.92 -5.63 -12.16
N LYS A 3 -3.74 -6.52 -11.59
CA LYS A 3 -3.50 -7.12 -10.28
C LYS A 3 -3.07 -8.57 -10.38
N CYS A 4 -2.02 -8.95 -9.66
CA CYS A 4 -1.70 -10.35 -9.37
C CYS A 4 -1.92 -10.67 -7.89
N ARG A 5 -2.08 -11.95 -7.59
CA ARG A 5 -2.12 -12.43 -6.19
C ARG A 5 -0.74 -12.30 -5.55
N ILE A 6 -0.73 -12.02 -4.26
CA ILE A 6 0.52 -11.94 -3.48
C ILE A 6 1.28 -13.26 -3.59
N GLY A 7 2.57 -13.18 -3.96
CA GLY A 7 3.47 -14.32 -4.15
C GLY A 7 3.25 -15.13 -5.43
N HIS A 8 2.31 -14.74 -6.29
CA HIS A 8 2.02 -15.49 -7.52
C HIS A 8 2.89 -15.05 -8.71
N THR A 9 4.14 -15.44 -8.72
CA THR A 9 5.11 -15.09 -9.77
C THR A 9 4.64 -15.42 -11.18
N ALA A 10 3.92 -16.54 -11.38
CA ALA A 10 3.42 -16.91 -12.70
C ALA A 10 2.34 -15.94 -13.22
N GLU A 11 1.42 -15.45 -12.35
CA GLU A 11 0.46 -14.41 -12.75
C GLU A 11 1.18 -13.12 -13.14
N ALA A 12 2.18 -12.71 -12.35
CA ALA A 12 2.98 -11.52 -12.65
C ALA A 12 3.67 -11.64 -14.02
N LYS A 13 4.29 -12.78 -14.34
CA LYS A 13 4.92 -13.03 -15.64
C LYS A 13 3.91 -12.99 -16.80
N VAL A 14 2.70 -13.52 -16.61
CA VAL A 14 1.64 -13.44 -17.62
C VAL A 14 1.23 -11.98 -17.85
N LEU A 15 1.06 -11.19 -16.79
CA LEU A 15 0.69 -9.79 -16.92
C LEU A 15 1.77 -8.96 -17.64
N GLU A 16 3.05 -9.18 -17.29
CA GLU A 16 4.16 -8.54 -18.00
C GLU A 16 4.18 -8.91 -19.49
N ALA A 17 3.98 -10.20 -19.82
CA ALA A 17 3.91 -10.68 -21.21
C ALA A 17 2.73 -10.08 -21.99
N LEU A 18 1.64 -9.71 -21.30
CA LEU A 18 0.50 -9.01 -21.88
C LEU A 18 0.74 -7.51 -22.08
N GLY A 19 1.88 -6.98 -21.64
CA GLY A 19 2.27 -5.59 -21.84
C GLY A 19 1.53 -4.59 -20.94
N VAL A 20 1.21 -4.95 -19.70
CA VAL A 20 0.64 -4.00 -18.74
C VAL A 20 1.70 -2.99 -18.31
N ASP A 21 1.29 -1.75 -18.03
CA ASP A 21 2.21 -0.67 -17.61
C ASP A 21 2.70 -0.82 -16.17
N MET A 22 1.90 -1.45 -15.29
CA MET A 22 2.21 -1.68 -13.88
C MET A 22 1.49 -2.93 -13.37
N ILE A 23 2.10 -3.61 -12.41
CA ILE A 23 1.49 -4.75 -11.70
C ILE A 23 1.26 -4.37 -10.23
N ASP A 24 0.01 -4.50 -9.75
CA ASP A 24 -0.34 -4.40 -8.34
C ASP A 24 -0.33 -5.81 -7.73
N GLU A 25 0.71 -6.13 -6.94
CA GLU A 25 0.73 -7.33 -6.10
C GLU A 25 -0.19 -7.10 -4.91
N SER A 26 -1.42 -7.63 -4.99
CA SER A 26 -2.57 -7.06 -4.31
C SER A 26 -3.21 -7.98 -3.27
N GLU A 27 -3.35 -7.46 -2.05
CA GLU A 27 -4.13 -8.08 -0.96
C GLU A 27 -5.66 -8.09 -1.22
N VAL A 28 -6.15 -7.36 -2.23
CA VAL A 28 -7.56 -7.42 -2.64
C VAL A 28 -7.91 -8.82 -3.17
N LEU A 29 -6.93 -9.48 -3.79
CA LEU A 29 -7.02 -10.89 -4.17
C LEU A 29 -6.58 -11.79 -3.02
N THR A 30 -6.98 -13.06 -3.03
CA THR A 30 -6.49 -14.05 -2.07
C THR A 30 -4.99 -14.29 -2.29
N PRO A 31 -4.14 -14.32 -1.25
CA PRO A 31 -2.73 -14.65 -1.40
C PRO A 31 -2.53 -16.04 -2.00
N ALA A 32 -1.51 -16.18 -2.84
CA ALA A 32 -1.09 -17.47 -3.38
C ALA A 32 0.06 -18.08 -2.59
N ASP A 33 0.93 -17.25 -2.03
CA ASP A 33 2.01 -17.65 -1.16
C ASP A 33 1.84 -16.98 0.21
N PRO A 34 1.79 -17.76 1.32
CA PRO A 34 1.65 -17.21 2.66
C PRO A 34 2.96 -16.63 3.22
N TYR A 35 4.12 -16.90 2.60
CA TYR A 35 5.43 -16.56 3.15
C TYR A 35 6.21 -15.56 2.30
N TYR A 36 6.15 -15.71 0.97
CA TYR A 36 6.96 -14.94 0.05
C TYR A 36 6.12 -14.09 -0.89
N HIS A 37 6.67 -12.94 -1.24
CA HIS A 37 6.15 -12.07 -2.28
C HIS A 37 6.85 -12.35 -3.61
N VAL A 38 6.30 -11.81 -4.69
CA VAL A 38 6.96 -11.85 -6.00
C VAL A 38 8.31 -11.14 -5.90
N VAL A 39 9.37 -11.76 -6.42
CA VAL A 39 10.70 -11.15 -6.54
C VAL A 39 10.66 -10.16 -7.70
N LYS A 40 10.64 -8.86 -7.41
CA LYS A 40 10.35 -7.81 -8.38
C LYS A 40 11.52 -7.49 -9.30
N ASP A 41 12.75 -7.82 -8.86
CA ASP A 41 13.96 -7.70 -9.68
C ASP A 41 13.97 -8.61 -10.91
N ASP A 42 13.11 -9.63 -10.94
CA ASP A 42 12.94 -10.52 -12.09
C ASP A 42 12.08 -9.91 -13.22
N PHE A 43 11.58 -8.67 -13.04
CA PHE A 43 10.63 -8.01 -13.94
C PHE A 43 11.16 -6.64 -14.40
N THR A 44 10.70 -6.22 -15.58
CA THR A 44 10.95 -4.88 -16.11
C THR A 44 9.79 -3.92 -15.84
N VAL A 45 8.59 -4.46 -15.64
CA VAL A 45 7.39 -3.70 -15.33
C VAL A 45 7.39 -3.29 -13.85
N PRO A 46 7.07 -2.02 -13.50
CA PRO A 46 7.05 -1.57 -12.12
C PRO A 46 5.89 -2.17 -11.31
N PHE A 47 6.17 -2.44 -10.03
CA PHE A 47 5.19 -2.97 -9.09
C PHE A 47 4.62 -1.91 -8.16
N VAL A 48 3.33 -2.06 -7.85
CA VAL A 48 2.60 -1.37 -6.79
C VAL A 48 2.29 -2.35 -5.68
N CYS A 49 2.49 -1.97 -4.43
CA CYS A 49 2.18 -2.82 -3.28
C CYS A 49 1.42 -2.05 -2.19
N GLY A 50 0.56 -2.76 -1.47
CA GLY A 50 -0.15 -2.23 -0.32
C GLY A 50 0.68 -2.27 0.95
N ALA A 51 0.48 -1.26 1.83
CA ALA A 51 1.06 -1.24 3.17
C ALA A 51 0.08 -0.65 4.19
N THR A 52 0.19 -1.11 5.45
CA THR A 52 -0.57 -0.60 6.59
C THR A 52 0.29 0.24 7.53
N SER A 53 1.62 0.12 7.42
CA SER A 53 2.62 0.74 8.29
C SER A 53 3.92 0.99 7.55
N LEU A 54 4.82 1.76 8.18
CA LEU A 54 6.16 1.98 7.61
C LEU A 54 6.96 0.69 7.49
N GLY A 55 6.86 -0.22 8.45
CA GLY A 55 7.60 -1.49 8.39
C GLY A 55 7.21 -2.33 7.18
N GLU A 56 5.92 -2.39 6.86
CA GLU A 56 5.43 -3.08 5.68
C GLU A 56 5.83 -2.33 4.39
N ALA A 57 5.70 -1.00 4.36
CA ALA A 57 6.13 -0.18 3.22
C ALA A 57 7.62 -0.36 2.91
N VAL A 58 8.48 -0.32 3.94
CA VAL A 58 9.92 -0.53 3.81
C VAL A 58 10.24 -1.92 3.26
N ARG A 59 9.54 -2.97 3.73
CA ARG A 59 9.68 -4.32 3.16
C ARG A 59 9.37 -4.33 1.67
N ARG A 60 8.25 -3.74 1.26
CA ARG A 60 7.85 -3.69 -0.15
C ARG A 60 8.82 -2.90 -1.03
N ILE A 61 9.34 -1.77 -0.52
CA ILE A 61 10.37 -0.98 -1.21
C ILE A 61 11.65 -1.79 -1.34
N TRP A 62 12.07 -2.46 -0.27
CA TRP A 62 13.23 -3.35 -0.28
C TRP A 62 13.07 -4.50 -1.29
N GLU A 63 11.87 -5.03 -1.46
CA GLU A 63 11.52 -6.05 -2.46
C GLU A 63 11.43 -5.49 -3.89
N GLY A 64 11.65 -4.19 -4.12
CA GLY A 64 11.65 -3.55 -5.44
C GLY A 64 10.32 -2.90 -5.84
N SER A 65 9.40 -2.63 -4.90
CA SER A 65 8.17 -1.90 -5.24
C SER A 65 8.46 -0.46 -5.66
N ALA A 66 7.95 -0.04 -6.81
CA ALA A 66 8.10 1.31 -7.36
C ALA A 66 7.05 2.30 -6.80
N MET A 67 5.96 1.79 -6.22
CA MET A 67 4.89 2.58 -5.62
C MET A 67 4.31 1.87 -4.41
N ILE A 68 4.05 2.63 -3.36
CA ILE A 68 3.30 2.15 -2.19
C ILE A 68 1.90 2.78 -2.19
N ARG A 69 0.90 2.00 -1.82
CA ARG A 69 -0.44 2.49 -1.50
C ARG A 69 -0.87 2.01 -0.12
N THR A 70 -1.80 2.73 0.51
CA THR A 70 -2.46 2.18 1.69
C THR A 70 -3.24 0.93 1.31
N LYS A 71 -3.31 -0.07 2.20
CA LYS A 71 -4.21 -1.21 2.00
C LYS A 71 -5.66 -0.75 2.08
N GLY A 72 -6.01 0.02 3.10
CA GLY A 72 -7.39 0.43 3.36
C GLY A 72 -8.33 -0.77 3.43
N GLU A 73 -9.62 -0.56 3.16
CA GLU A 73 -10.61 -1.61 2.94
C GLU A 73 -11.35 -1.33 1.64
N ALA A 74 -10.85 -1.94 0.56
CA ALA A 74 -11.42 -1.77 -0.77
C ALA A 74 -12.86 -2.29 -0.83
N GLY A 75 -13.74 -1.54 -1.51
CA GLY A 75 -15.12 -1.96 -1.71
C GLY A 75 -16.08 -1.59 -0.58
N THR A 76 -15.64 -0.87 0.46
CA THR A 76 -16.47 -0.49 1.61
C THR A 76 -17.11 0.89 1.51
N GLY A 77 -16.60 1.79 0.67
CA GLY A 77 -17.03 3.20 0.70
C GLY A 77 -16.75 3.91 2.04
N ASN A 78 -15.79 3.40 2.82
CA ASN A 78 -15.44 3.89 4.15
C ASN A 78 -13.93 4.07 4.25
N VAL A 79 -13.46 5.31 4.37
CA VAL A 79 -12.03 5.68 4.35
C VAL A 79 -11.30 5.45 5.67
N VAL A 80 -11.99 5.02 6.73
CA VAL A 80 -11.39 4.96 8.09
C VAL A 80 -10.14 4.09 8.15
N ALA A 81 -10.11 2.95 7.46
CA ALA A 81 -8.95 2.06 7.41
C ALA A 81 -7.79 2.71 6.63
N ALA A 82 -8.07 3.29 5.46
CA ALA A 82 -7.06 3.99 4.66
C ALA A 82 -6.46 5.17 5.42
N MET A 83 -7.31 5.96 6.10
CA MET A 83 -6.89 7.07 6.95
C MET A 83 -6.01 6.60 8.11
N ARG A 84 -6.37 5.49 8.78
CA ARG A 84 -5.56 4.88 9.85
C ARG A 84 -4.17 4.51 9.35
N HIS A 85 -4.08 3.85 8.19
CA HIS A 85 -2.82 3.46 7.59
C HIS A 85 -1.96 4.68 7.19
N ALA A 86 -2.57 5.69 6.57
CA ALA A 86 -1.89 6.93 6.22
C ALA A 86 -1.34 7.66 7.46
N ARG A 87 -2.14 7.78 8.52
CA ARG A 87 -1.71 8.40 9.80
C ARG A 87 -0.58 7.63 10.46
N LEU A 88 -0.67 6.30 10.50
CA LEU A 88 0.37 5.46 11.08
C LEU A 88 1.68 5.62 10.31
N LEU A 89 1.62 5.54 8.98
CA LEU A 89 2.78 5.75 8.11
C LEU A 89 3.46 7.10 8.38
N GLN A 90 2.70 8.18 8.42
CA GLN A 90 3.20 9.54 8.70
C GLN A 90 3.85 9.63 10.08
N ALA A 91 3.21 9.08 11.13
CA ALA A 91 3.74 9.09 12.48
C ALA A 91 5.05 8.30 12.60
N GLU A 92 5.14 7.15 11.93
CA GLU A 92 6.35 6.32 11.91
C GLU A 92 7.48 6.96 11.10
N ILE A 93 7.18 7.66 10.00
CA ILE A 93 8.17 8.47 9.24
C ILE A 93 8.72 9.58 10.15
N ALA A 94 7.87 10.31 10.86
CA ALA A 94 8.31 11.34 11.82
C ALA A 94 9.21 10.76 12.93
N ALA A 95 8.89 9.56 13.42
CA ALA A 95 9.73 8.86 14.39
C ALA A 95 11.10 8.46 13.82
N VAL A 96 11.17 8.05 12.55
CA VAL A 96 12.44 7.78 11.85
C VAL A 96 13.26 9.06 11.69
N GLN A 97 12.63 10.18 11.32
CA GLN A 97 13.31 11.47 11.20
C GLN A 97 13.96 11.91 12.54
N ALA A 98 13.26 11.70 13.65
CA ALA A 98 13.76 12.04 14.99
C ALA A 98 14.80 11.05 15.53
N SER A 99 14.93 9.86 14.95
CA SER A 99 15.79 8.79 15.46
C SER A 99 17.27 9.00 15.11
N THR A 100 18.16 8.61 16.02
CA THR A 100 19.61 8.50 15.80
C THR A 100 20.06 7.02 15.68
N LYS A 101 19.13 6.05 15.72
CA LYS A 101 19.43 4.62 15.82
C LYS A 101 18.70 3.85 14.72
N LEU A 102 18.99 4.19 13.45
CA LEU A 102 18.32 3.59 12.29
C LEU A 102 18.59 2.08 12.18
N GLU A 103 19.81 1.63 12.47
CA GLU A 103 20.18 0.21 12.45
C GLU A 103 19.30 -0.62 13.40
N LYS A 104 18.98 -0.07 14.59
CA LYS A 104 18.11 -0.74 15.54
C LYS A 104 16.66 -0.83 15.05
N ILE A 105 16.22 0.18 14.30
CA ILE A 105 14.89 0.17 13.67
C ILE A 105 14.88 -0.88 12.54
N ALA A 106 15.90 -0.86 11.67
CA ALA A 106 16.07 -1.84 10.59
C ALA A 106 16.04 -3.29 11.10
N THR A 107 16.85 -3.61 12.13
CA THR A 107 16.87 -4.94 12.75
C THR A 107 15.46 -5.38 13.20
N ARG A 108 14.69 -4.49 13.85
CA ARG A 108 13.32 -4.81 14.29
C ARG A 108 12.34 -5.00 13.13
N MET A 109 12.49 -4.25 12.03
CA MET A 109 11.67 -4.41 10.84
C MET A 109 11.98 -5.73 10.14
N VAL A 110 13.26 -6.01 9.90
CA VAL A 110 13.71 -7.21 9.19
C VAL A 110 13.31 -8.49 9.93
N GLN A 111 13.29 -8.48 11.26
CA GLN A 111 12.79 -9.62 12.07
C GLN A 111 11.35 -10.02 11.71
N LYS A 112 10.55 -9.09 11.17
CA LYS A 112 9.14 -9.33 10.81
C LYS A 112 8.94 -9.62 9.31
N PHE A 113 9.99 -9.52 8.49
CA PHE A 113 9.83 -9.67 7.03
C PHE A 113 9.47 -11.10 6.60
N PHE A 114 9.99 -12.08 7.32
CA PHE A 114 9.85 -13.49 6.95
C PHE A 114 9.38 -14.30 8.16
N VAL A 115 8.13 -14.09 8.52
CA VAL A 115 7.51 -14.85 9.61
C VAL A 115 6.96 -16.14 9.06
N LEU A 116 7.76 -17.20 9.14
CA LEU A 116 7.28 -18.56 8.96
C LEU A 116 6.37 -18.94 10.13
N ASP A 117 5.45 -19.89 9.92
CA ASP A 117 4.68 -20.45 11.03
C ASP A 117 5.59 -21.23 12.02
N GLU A 118 5.05 -21.56 13.19
CA GLU A 118 5.84 -22.18 14.26
C GLU A 118 6.38 -23.57 13.85
N GLU A 119 5.65 -24.29 12.98
CA GLU A 119 6.10 -25.58 12.47
C GLU A 119 7.31 -25.44 11.55
N ALA A 120 7.26 -24.49 10.61
CA ALA A 120 8.37 -24.22 9.71
C ALA A 120 9.60 -23.69 10.47
N LYS A 121 9.42 -22.84 11.48
CA LYS A 121 10.51 -22.39 12.37
C LYS A 121 11.17 -23.54 13.11
N GLY A 122 10.38 -24.47 13.64
CA GLY A 122 10.87 -25.65 14.35
C GLY A 122 11.76 -26.56 13.47
N ASN A 123 11.42 -26.71 12.19
CA ASN A 123 12.12 -27.60 11.28
C ASN A 123 13.30 -26.95 10.54
N LEU A 124 13.21 -25.66 10.20
CA LEU A 124 14.14 -24.99 9.29
C LEU A 124 15.01 -23.91 9.97
N GLY A 125 14.67 -23.54 11.19
CA GLY A 125 15.32 -22.45 11.91
C GLY A 125 14.87 -21.05 11.45
N GLU A 126 15.20 -20.03 12.25
CA GLU A 126 14.76 -18.66 12.03
C GLU A 126 15.30 -17.99 10.74
N SER A 127 16.40 -18.52 10.18
CA SER A 127 17.04 -17.95 8.99
C SER A 127 16.46 -18.44 7.67
N ALA A 128 15.59 -19.44 7.66
CA ALA A 128 15.09 -20.07 6.43
C ALA A 128 14.36 -19.08 5.50
N GLY A 129 13.63 -18.11 6.06
CA GLY A 129 12.90 -17.10 5.29
C GLY A 129 13.78 -16.17 4.45
N TYR A 130 15.04 -15.97 4.81
CA TYR A 130 15.94 -15.05 4.09
C TYR A 130 16.54 -15.64 2.82
N ASN A 131 16.55 -16.97 2.69
CA ASN A 131 17.20 -17.66 1.57
C ASN A 131 16.50 -17.41 0.23
N ALA A 132 15.23 -17.03 0.20
CA ALA A 132 14.49 -16.77 -1.03
C ALA A 132 15.09 -15.63 -1.88
N PHE A 133 15.78 -14.68 -1.24
CA PHE A 133 16.43 -13.55 -1.89
C PHE A 133 17.94 -13.73 -2.06
N GLY A 134 18.50 -14.89 -1.69
CA GLY A 134 19.95 -15.16 -1.76
C GLY A 134 20.80 -14.22 -0.89
N LYS A 135 20.20 -13.56 0.11
CA LYS A 135 20.85 -12.56 0.98
C LYS A 135 20.89 -13.04 2.43
N SER A 136 21.94 -12.66 3.16
CA SER A 136 21.95 -12.86 4.61
C SER A 136 21.06 -11.83 5.30
N ARG A 137 20.57 -12.17 6.50
CA ARG A 137 19.81 -11.22 7.33
C ARG A 137 20.57 -9.90 7.55
N LYS A 138 21.89 -9.97 7.74
CA LYS A 138 22.74 -8.82 7.97
C LYS A 138 22.80 -7.89 6.75
N ASP A 139 22.85 -8.46 5.55
CA ASP A 139 22.82 -7.69 4.31
C ASP A 139 21.49 -6.95 4.16
N ILE A 140 20.39 -7.65 4.44
CA ILE A 140 19.03 -7.06 4.41
C ILE A 140 18.89 -5.93 5.46
N GLU A 141 19.42 -6.13 6.68
CA GLU A 141 19.42 -5.09 7.72
C GLU A 141 20.21 -3.85 7.27
N SER A 142 21.32 -4.02 6.55
CA SER A 142 22.10 -2.91 5.98
C SER A 142 21.31 -2.16 4.91
N GLU A 143 20.74 -2.86 3.94
CA GLU A 143 19.94 -2.28 2.86
C GLU A 143 18.69 -1.56 3.40
N VAL A 144 18.02 -2.14 4.38
CA VAL A 144 16.87 -1.48 5.05
C VAL A 144 17.32 -0.23 5.83
N THR A 145 18.53 -0.24 6.41
CA THR A 145 19.09 0.95 7.07
C THR A 145 19.30 2.09 6.07
N GLU A 146 19.75 1.79 4.85
CA GLU A 146 19.91 2.78 3.78
C GLU A 146 18.56 3.38 3.38
N ILE A 147 17.53 2.54 3.17
CA ILE A 147 16.15 3.01 2.89
C ILE A 147 15.64 3.93 4.01
N LEU A 148 15.85 3.56 5.28
CA LEU A 148 15.49 4.42 6.42
C LEU A 148 16.29 5.73 6.44
N GLY A 149 17.53 5.72 5.99
CA GLY A 149 18.35 6.92 5.80
C GLY A 149 17.76 7.88 4.77
N GLU A 150 17.28 7.34 3.65
CA GLU A 150 16.58 8.12 2.62
C GLU A 150 15.26 8.69 3.16
N ILE A 151 14.45 7.86 3.82
CA ILE A 151 13.18 8.30 4.45
C ILE A 151 13.45 9.43 5.45
N LYS A 152 14.48 9.29 6.29
CA LYS A 152 14.88 10.34 7.24
C LYS A 152 15.22 11.65 6.55
N LYS A 153 15.96 11.60 5.45
CA LYS A 153 16.39 12.77 4.67
C LYS A 153 15.21 13.43 3.96
N LEU A 154 14.33 12.64 3.35
CA LEU A 154 13.21 13.11 2.54
C LEU A 154 12.00 13.54 3.38
N GLY A 155 11.80 12.97 4.57
CA GLY A 155 10.58 13.13 5.35
C GLY A 155 9.36 12.44 4.77
N ARG A 156 9.59 11.52 3.81
CA ARG A 156 8.56 10.73 3.09
C ARG A 156 9.17 9.43 2.58
N LEU A 157 8.36 8.52 2.07
CA LEU A 157 8.88 7.36 1.34
C LEU A 157 9.67 7.79 0.10
N PRO A 158 10.73 7.04 -0.28
CA PRO A 158 11.52 7.34 -1.48
C PRO A 158 10.82 6.96 -2.79
N VAL A 159 9.59 6.45 -2.71
CA VAL A 159 8.72 6.08 -3.82
C VAL A 159 7.39 6.82 -3.75
N VAL A 160 6.67 6.86 -4.87
CA VAL A 160 5.33 7.44 -4.94
C VAL A 160 4.39 6.71 -3.97
N THR A 161 3.58 7.48 -3.24
CA THR A 161 2.70 6.96 -2.18
C THR A 161 1.26 7.40 -2.42
N PHE A 162 0.38 6.45 -2.74
CA PHE A 162 -1.04 6.70 -2.97
C PHE A 162 -1.90 6.21 -1.80
N THR A 163 -3.06 6.81 -1.64
CA THR A 163 -4.10 6.27 -0.77
C THR A 163 -5.07 5.40 -1.56
N ALA A 164 -5.42 4.26 -1.01
CA ALA A 164 -6.42 3.34 -1.56
C ALA A 164 -7.31 2.79 -0.44
N GLY A 165 -8.53 2.43 -0.83
CA GLY A 165 -9.51 1.74 0.03
C GLY A 165 -10.53 2.68 0.66
N GLY A 166 -11.80 2.55 0.23
CA GLY A 166 -12.94 3.18 0.84
C GLY A 166 -13.27 4.61 0.39
N ILE A 167 -12.50 5.22 -0.50
CA ILE A 167 -12.81 6.56 -1.04
C ILE A 167 -14.10 6.47 -1.85
N ALA A 168 -15.10 7.29 -1.51
CA ALA A 168 -16.43 7.28 -2.13
C ALA A 168 -16.92 8.67 -2.54
N THR A 169 -16.31 9.75 -2.05
CA THR A 169 -16.73 11.12 -2.31
C THR A 169 -15.55 12.01 -2.70
N PRO A 170 -15.79 13.17 -3.36
CA PRO A 170 -14.75 14.16 -3.62
C PRO A 170 -14.07 14.68 -2.33
N ALA A 171 -14.83 14.81 -1.24
CA ALA A 171 -14.29 15.23 0.06
C ALA A 171 -13.34 14.17 0.67
N ASP A 172 -13.62 12.87 0.49
CA ASP A 172 -12.69 11.81 0.87
C ASP A 172 -11.38 11.91 0.09
N ALA A 173 -11.45 12.16 -1.21
CA ALA A 173 -10.28 12.35 -2.07
C ALA A 173 -9.43 13.53 -1.59
N ALA A 174 -10.05 14.69 -1.37
CA ALA A 174 -9.38 15.89 -0.86
C ALA A 174 -8.72 15.62 0.52
N LEU A 175 -9.44 14.93 1.42
CA LEU A 175 -8.91 14.57 2.74
C LEU A 175 -7.61 13.76 2.62
N MET A 176 -7.57 12.76 1.74
CA MET A 176 -6.38 11.92 1.56
C MET A 176 -5.20 12.72 1.00
N MET A 177 -5.45 13.62 0.04
CA MET A 177 -4.42 14.49 -0.51
C MET A 177 -3.85 15.44 0.54
N GLN A 178 -4.68 16.00 1.42
CA GLN A 178 -4.25 16.85 2.55
C GLN A 178 -3.33 16.12 3.53
N PHE A 179 -3.37 14.78 3.57
CA PHE A 179 -2.42 13.95 4.33
C PHE A 179 -1.06 13.77 3.64
N GLY A 180 -0.78 14.49 2.54
CA GLY A 180 0.51 14.46 1.85
C GLY A 180 0.74 13.21 1.01
N MET A 181 -0.34 12.58 0.56
CA MET A 181 -0.26 11.52 -0.44
C MET A 181 -0.02 12.11 -1.83
N ASP A 182 0.66 11.37 -2.69
CA ASP A 182 0.95 11.81 -4.07
C ASP A 182 -0.26 11.61 -5.00
N GLY A 183 -1.27 10.84 -4.55
CA GLY A 183 -2.48 10.58 -5.30
C GLY A 183 -3.39 9.57 -4.61
N ILE A 184 -4.43 9.17 -5.31
CA ILE A 184 -5.44 8.23 -4.81
C ILE A 184 -5.76 7.14 -5.82
N PHE A 185 -6.16 5.97 -5.32
CA PHE A 185 -6.82 4.93 -6.11
C PHE A 185 -8.28 4.81 -5.68
N VAL A 186 -9.19 4.96 -6.62
CA VAL A 186 -10.63 4.84 -6.40
C VAL A 186 -11.21 3.81 -7.37
N GLY A 187 -12.03 2.90 -6.86
CA GLY A 187 -12.70 1.89 -7.66
C GLY A 187 -14.21 1.92 -7.39
N SER A 188 -14.68 1.08 -6.48
CA SER A 188 -16.10 0.92 -6.18
C SER A 188 -16.80 2.22 -5.76
N GLY A 189 -16.10 3.16 -5.13
CA GLY A 189 -16.66 4.46 -4.79
C GLY A 189 -17.14 5.26 -6.01
N ILE A 190 -16.49 5.06 -7.17
CA ILE A 190 -16.95 5.60 -8.44
C ILE A 190 -17.98 4.69 -9.09
N PHE A 191 -17.60 3.41 -9.33
CA PHE A 191 -18.41 2.50 -10.14
C PHE A 191 -19.74 2.08 -9.52
N LYS A 192 -19.92 2.22 -8.20
CA LYS A 192 -21.16 1.94 -7.49
C LYS A 192 -21.93 3.21 -7.08
N SER A 193 -21.50 4.39 -7.51
CA SER A 193 -22.30 5.61 -7.38
C SER A 193 -23.42 5.62 -8.40
N GLU A 194 -24.44 6.45 -8.16
CA GLU A 194 -25.58 6.60 -9.07
C GLU A 194 -25.17 7.12 -10.46
N ASP A 195 -24.21 8.06 -10.53
CA ASP A 195 -23.61 8.55 -11.78
C ASP A 195 -22.07 8.42 -11.71
N PRO A 196 -21.50 7.28 -12.15
CA PRO A 196 -20.06 7.06 -12.12
C PRO A 196 -19.25 8.06 -12.94
N THR A 197 -19.79 8.57 -14.04
CA THR A 197 -19.09 9.52 -14.91
C THR A 197 -18.92 10.87 -14.23
N THR A 198 -19.98 11.40 -13.64
CA THR A 198 -19.96 12.66 -12.93
C THR A 198 -19.15 12.53 -11.64
N MET A 199 -19.30 11.42 -10.90
CA MET A 199 -18.52 11.14 -9.70
C MET A 199 -17.02 11.07 -10.01
N ALA A 200 -16.61 10.40 -11.09
CA ALA A 200 -15.20 10.31 -11.48
C ALA A 200 -14.59 11.70 -11.75
N LYS A 201 -15.28 12.54 -12.51
CA LYS A 201 -14.83 13.92 -12.78
C LYS A 201 -14.69 14.73 -11.49
N ALA A 202 -15.68 14.67 -10.60
CA ALA A 202 -15.66 15.37 -9.34
C ALA A 202 -14.53 14.93 -8.41
N VAL A 203 -14.24 13.60 -8.36
CA VAL A 203 -13.13 13.04 -7.59
C VAL A 203 -11.78 13.49 -8.17
N VAL A 204 -11.62 13.54 -9.49
CA VAL A 204 -10.39 14.02 -10.15
C VAL A 204 -10.15 15.50 -9.82
N GLU A 205 -11.18 16.35 -9.98
CA GLU A 205 -11.08 17.77 -9.66
C GLU A 205 -10.75 18.01 -8.18
N ALA A 206 -11.42 17.30 -7.27
CA ALA A 206 -11.15 17.40 -5.84
C ALA A 206 -9.74 16.89 -5.47
N THR A 207 -9.20 15.92 -6.20
CA THR A 207 -7.83 15.45 -6.02
C THR A 207 -6.82 16.49 -6.48
N ALA A 208 -7.06 17.12 -7.63
CA ALA A 208 -6.16 18.11 -8.19
C ALA A 208 -6.17 19.43 -7.41
N HIS A 209 -7.30 19.78 -6.80
CA HIS A 209 -7.55 21.04 -6.11
C HIS A 209 -7.95 20.87 -4.64
N PHE A 210 -7.36 19.91 -3.96
CA PHE A 210 -7.74 19.46 -2.61
C PHE A 210 -7.61 20.55 -1.53
N GLU A 211 -6.87 21.62 -1.77
CA GLU A 211 -6.74 22.77 -0.87
C GLU A 211 -7.84 23.81 -1.07
N ASP A 212 -8.55 23.80 -2.21
CA ASP A 212 -9.66 24.70 -2.48
C ASP A 212 -11.00 24.11 -2.01
N ALA A 213 -11.34 24.37 -0.76
CA ALA A 213 -12.59 23.88 -0.14
C ALA A 213 -13.85 24.35 -0.91
N LYS A 214 -13.79 25.53 -1.58
CA LYS A 214 -14.92 26.03 -2.38
C LYS A 214 -15.10 25.18 -3.63
N LEU A 215 -14.01 24.90 -4.35
CA LEU A 215 -14.05 24.04 -5.54
C LEU A 215 -14.49 22.62 -5.16
N VAL A 216 -13.93 22.02 -4.10
CA VAL A 216 -14.35 20.70 -3.61
C VAL A 216 -15.85 20.69 -3.29
N GLY A 217 -16.37 21.74 -2.67
CA GLY A 217 -17.79 21.90 -2.40
C GLY A 217 -18.63 22.04 -3.67
N ASP A 218 -18.17 22.82 -4.65
CA ASP A 218 -18.89 23.03 -5.91
C ASP A 218 -18.97 21.73 -6.75
N VAL A 219 -17.86 20.97 -6.87
CA VAL A 219 -17.85 19.68 -7.61
C VAL A 219 -18.59 18.56 -6.88
N SER A 220 -18.86 18.72 -5.59
CA SER A 220 -19.65 17.75 -4.80
C SER A 220 -21.16 17.89 -4.98
N ARG A 221 -21.63 18.88 -5.76
CA ARG A 221 -23.06 19.12 -5.98
C ARG A 221 -23.60 18.24 -7.10
N ASN A 222 -24.84 17.79 -6.93
CA ASN A 222 -25.60 17.07 -7.96
C ASN A 222 -24.90 15.79 -8.47
N LEU A 223 -24.21 15.07 -7.60
CA LEU A 223 -23.54 13.82 -7.93
C LEU A 223 -24.47 12.58 -7.87
N GLY A 224 -25.70 12.76 -7.40
CA GLY A 224 -26.57 11.66 -7.05
C GLY A 224 -26.13 10.96 -5.76
N GLU A 225 -26.59 9.76 -5.53
CA GLU A 225 -26.21 8.96 -4.36
C GLU A 225 -24.79 8.40 -4.51
N SER A 226 -23.97 8.63 -3.48
CA SER A 226 -22.66 8.01 -3.38
C SER A 226 -22.78 6.53 -3.00
N MET A 227 -21.72 5.75 -3.22
CA MET A 227 -21.64 4.39 -2.69
C MET A 227 -21.88 4.40 -1.17
N PRO A 228 -22.84 3.59 -0.64
CA PRO A 228 -23.05 3.48 0.80
C PRO A 228 -21.82 2.94 1.51
N GLY A 229 -21.47 3.54 2.66
CA GLY A 229 -20.38 3.07 3.51
C GLY A 229 -20.75 1.79 4.25
N LEU A 230 -19.79 0.84 4.34
CA LEU A 230 -19.89 -0.35 5.16
C LEU A 230 -19.01 -0.20 6.41
N GLU A 231 -19.51 -0.68 7.54
CA GLU A 231 -18.72 -0.71 8.76
C GLU A 231 -17.59 -1.77 8.66
N GLU A 232 -16.37 -1.40 9.04
CA GLU A 232 -15.22 -2.32 9.05
C GLU A 232 -15.46 -3.55 9.94
N SER A 233 -16.26 -3.41 11.00
CA SER A 233 -16.63 -4.49 11.92
C SER A 233 -17.52 -5.55 11.27
N SER A 234 -18.21 -5.23 10.18
CA SER A 234 -19.08 -6.16 9.45
C SER A 234 -18.35 -7.04 8.44
N LEU A 235 -17.04 -6.82 8.24
CA LEU A 235 -16.25 -7.55 7.26
C LEU A 235 -15.73 -8.86 7.85
N GLU A 236 -15.95 -9.97 7.16
CA GLU A 236 -15.40 -11.29 7.51
C GLU A 236 -13.86 -11.32 7.40
N THR A 237 -13.33 -10.66 6.39
CA THR A 237 -11.87 -10.61 6.13
C THR A 237 -11.42 -9.19 5.89
N LYS A 238 -10.33 -8.77 6.57
CA LYS A 238 -9.73 -7.45 6.42
C LYS A 238 -8.50 -7.49 5.52
N MET A 239 -8.38 -6.50 4.62
CA MET A 239 -7.24 -6.38 3.70
C MET A 239 -5.91 -6.23 4.46
N ALA A 240 -5.94 -5.56 5.60
CA ALA A 240 -4.78 -5.38 6.48
C ALA A 240 -4.12 -6.69 6.93
N LYS A 241 -4.86 -7.81 6.95
CA LYS A 241 -4.37 -9.12 7.39
C LYS A 241 -3.77 -9.98 6.27
N ARG A 242 -3.82 -9.53 5.02
CA ARG A 242 -3.33 -10.29 3.87
C ARG A 242 -1.93 -9.81 3.48
N GLY A 243 -1.03 -10.77 3.25
CA GLY A 243 0.32 -10.52 2.72
C GLY A 243 1.21 -9.66 3.62
N ASN A 244 1.19 -9.96 4.91
CA ASN A 244 2.07 -9.28 5.89
C ASN A 244 3.42 -9.98 5.98
#